data_89ece707701b0b4e5115e6f48757bbd7
#
_entry.id   89ece707701b0b4e5115e6f48757bbd7
#
_cell.length_a   1.000
_cell.length_b   1.000
_cell.length_c   1.000
_cell.angle_alpha   90.00
_cell.angle_beta   90.00
_cell.angle_gamma   90.00
#
_symmetry.space_group_name_H-M   'P 1'
#
loop_
_entity.id
_entity.type
_entity.pdbx_description
1 polymer ?
#
loop_
_entity_poly.entity_id
_entity_poly.type
_entity_poly.pdbx_seq_one_letter_code
_entity_poly.pdbx_strand_id
1 'polypeptide(L)' 'MLLATQLQRVFIIKDKGKEIRLTDPEPRWTLEAVMNFYANTYPILTTAKTSAPIIRDDEVIYRFESVMGTKG' A
#
# COMPACT_ATOMS: atom_id res chain seq x y z
N MET A 1 5.77 -16.92 23.30
CA MET A 1 5.61 -16.79 22.85
C MET A 1 5.32 -16.49 22.17
N LEU A 2 5.09 -16.24 21.83
CA LEU A 2 4.88 -15.97 21.08
C LEU A 2 4.55 -15.46 20.60
N LEU A 3 4.56 -15.30 20.25
CA LEU A 3 4.19 -14.78 19.76
C LEU A 3 3.83 -14.41 18.77
N ALA A 4 3.16 -14.47 18.54
CA ALA A 4 2.68 -14.21 17.22
C ALA A 4 2.88 -12.75 16.93
N THR A 5 3.97 -12.52 16.41
CA THR A 5 4.29 -11.16 16.04
C THR A 5 3.53 -10.83 14.78
N GLN A 6 2.60 -9.91 14.88
CA GLN A 6 1.98 -9.38 13.69
C GLN A 6 2.85 -8.27 13.16
N LEU A 7 3.35 -8.47 11.97
CA LEU A 7 4.12 -7.43 11.32
C LEU A 7 3.20 -6.30 10.94
N GLN A 8 3.67 -5.09 11.16
CA GLN A 8 2.91 -3.91 10.82
C GLN A 8 2.92 -3.71 9.31
N ARG A 9 1.75 -3.43 8.75
CA ARG A 9 1.65 -3.18 7.32
C ARG A 9 1.98 -1.72 7.03
N VAL A 10 2.72 -1.51 5.97
CA VAL A 10 3.05 -0.18 5.49
C VAL A 10 2.72 -0.13 4.02
N PHE A 11 2.13 0.96 3.59
CA PHE A 11 1.75 1.11 2.19
C PHE A 11 2.52 2.26 1.58
N ILE A 12 3.01 2.05 0.39
CA ILE A 12 3.80 3.07 -0.30
C ILE A 12 3.15 3.33 -1.65
N ILE A 13 2.93 4.59 -1.94
CA ILE A 13 2.46 4.99 -3.26
C ILE A 13 3.50 5.90 -3.87
N LYS A 14 3.45 6.01 -5.19
CA LYS A 14 4.30 6.94 -5.90
C LYS A 14 3.39 7.91 -6.63
N ASP A 15 3.45 9.16 -6.23
CA ASP A 15 2.62 10.19 -6.79
C ASP A 15 3.49 11.34 -7.25
N LYS A 16 3.41 11.64 -8.54
CA LYS A 16 4.19 12.72 -9.12
C LYS A 16 5.68 12.57 -8.88
N GLY A 17 6.14 11.32 -8.96
CA GLY A 17 7.55 11.02 -8.81
C GLY A 17 8.04 10.95 -7.38
N LYS A 18 7.15 11.10 -6.41
CA LYS A 18 7.53 11.03 -5.00
C LYS A 18 6.91 9.82 -4.36
N GLU A 19 7.67 9.18 -3.49
CA GLU A 19 7.16 8.08 -2.70
C GLU A 19 6.51 8.63 -1.44
N ILE A 20 5.29 8.18 -1.19
CA ILE A 20 4.54 8.58 -0.01
C ILE A 20 4.27 7.34 0.80
N ARG A 21 4.59 7.40 2.08
CA ARG A 21 4.39 6.29 2.99
C ARG A 21 3.08 6.49 3.71
N LEU A 22 2.20 5.49 3.61
CA LEU A 22 0.87 5.54 4.21
C LEU A 22 0.82 4.55 5.36
N THR A 23 0.20 4.96 6.44
CA THR A 23 -0.01 4.06 7.57
C THR A 23 -1.19 3.15 7.30
N ASP A 24 -1.24 2.04 8.04
CA ASP A 24 -2.33 1.07 7.93
C ASP A 24 -3.53 1.59 8.70
N PRO A 25 -4.64 1.88 8.00
CA PRO A 25 -5.81 2.40 8.71
C PRO A 25 -6.51 1.34 9.54
N GLU A 26 -6.41 0.07 9.13
CA GLU A 26 -7.05 -1.01 9.86
C GLU A 26 -6.41 -2.33 9.44
N PRO A 27 -5.69 -2.99 10.36
CA PRO A 27 -4.95 -4.21 9.99
C PRO A 27 -5.82 -5.36 9.47
N ARG A 28 -7.11 -5.33 9.77
CA ARG A 28 -8.00 -6.41 9.34
C ARG A 28 -8.62 -6.18 7.98
N TRP A 29 -8.43 -5.00 7.41
CA TRP A 29 -8.95 -4.71 6.09
C TRP A 29 -8.13 -5.44 5.04
N THR A 30 -8.80 -5.79 3.94
CA THR A 30 -8.08 -6.30 2.78
C THR A 30 -7.26 -5.17 2.16
N LEU A 31 -6.31 -5.56 1.31
CA LEU A 31 -5.52 -4.56 0.60
C LEU A 31 -6.40 -3.68 -0.27
N GLU A 32 -7.42 -4.29 -0.87
CA GLU A 32 -8.34 -3.53 -1.71
C GLU A 32 -9.10 -2.49 -0.89
N ALA A 33 -9.49 -2.86 0.32
CA ALA A 33 -10.21 -1.92 1.18
C ALA A 33 -9.32 -0.76 1.59
N VAL A 34 -8.05 -1.04 1.87
CA VAL A 34 -7.10 0.01 2.21
C VAL A 34 -6.91 0.94 1.01
N MET A 35 -6.78 0.36 -0.17
CA MET A 35 -6.59 1.14 -1.37
C MET A 35 -7.78 2.05 -1.62
N ASN A 36 -9.00 1.50 -1.44
CA ASN A 36 -10.21 2.30 -1.62
C ASN A 36 -10.31 3.42 -0.60
N PHE A 37 -9.87 3.14 0.61
CA PHE A 37 -9.87 4.16 1.66
C PHE A 37 -8.99 5.34 1.26
N TYR A 38 -7.79 5.06 0.79
CA TYR A 38 -6.87 6.12 0.43
C TYR A 38 -7.17 6.74 -0.94
N ALA A 39 -7.97 6.08 -1.77
CA ALA A 39 -8.29 6.61 -3.09
C ALA A 39 -9.03 7.93 -3.00
N ASN A 40 -9.69 8.19 -1.89
CA ASN A 40 -10.35 9.49 -1.69
C ASN A 40 -9.35 10.62 -1.59
N THR A 41 -8.17 10.34 -1.04
CA THR A 41 -7.12 11.33 -0.91
C THR A 41 -6.18 11.30 -2.10
N TYR A 42 -5.93 10.11 -2.62
CA TYR A 42 -5.00 9.89 -3.72
C TYR A 42 -5.73 9.19 -4.86
N PRO A 43 -6.39 9.95 -5.73
CA PRO A 43 -7.20 9.36 -6.81
C PRO A 43 -6.44 8.41 -7.73
N ILE A 44 -5.12 8.54 -7.77
CA ILE A 44 -4.30 7.63 -8.57
C ILE A 44 -4.52 6.18 -8.15
N LEU A 45 -4.96 5.95 -6.92
CA LEU A 45 -5.15 4.60 -6.43
C LEU A 45 -6.37 3.90 -7.03
N THR A 46 -7.24 4.63 -7.70
CA THR A 46 -8.39 3.99 -8.33
C THR A 46 -7.99 3.04 -9.45
N THR A 47 -6.78 3.21 -9.99
CA THR A 47 -6.29 2.35 -11.05
C THR A 47 -5.00 1.64 -10.66
N ALA A 48 -4.68 1.61 -9.38
CA ALA A 48 -3.43 1.03 -8.93
C ALA A 48 -3.56 -0.46 -8.69
N LYS A 49 -2.43 -1.13 -8.73
CA LYS A 49 -2.32 -2.53 -8.35
C LYS A 49 -1.35 -2.65 -7.19
N THR A 50 -1.55 -3.68 -6.39
CA THR A 50 -0.68 -3.95 -5.26
C THR A 50 0.45 -4.86 -5.68
N SER A 51 1.67 -4.49 -5.36
CA SER A 51 2.82 -5.35 -5.61
C SER A 51 2.86 -6.47 -4.58
N ALA A 52 3.73 -7.45 -4.81
CA ALA A 52 3.98 -8.48 -3.83
C ALA A 52 4.58 -7.84 -2.57
N PRO A 53 4.24 -8.36 -1.41
CA PRO A 53 4.75 -7.77 -0.17
C PRO A 53 6.24 -7.99 0.00
N ILE A 54 6.89 -7.02 0.62
CA ILE A 54 8.29 -7.11 1.00
C ILE A 54 8.34 -7.00 2.51
N ILE A 55 9.06 -7.93 3.15
CA ILE A 55 9.20 -7.89 4.60
C ILE A 55 10.56 -7.31 4.92
N ARG A 56 10.55 -6.26 5.73
CA ARG A 56 11.78 -5.58 6.11
C ARG A 56 11.57 -4.88 7.44
N ASP A 57 12.51 -5.04 8.35
CA ASP A 57 12.49 -4.30 9.64
C ASP A 57 11.18 -4.49 10.38
N ASP A 58 10.68 -5.74 10.38
CA ASP A 58 9.43 -6.10 11.07
C ASP A 58 8.21 -5.41 10.48
N GLU A 59 8.29 -5.03 9.21
CA GLU A 59 7.16 -4.45 8.51
C GLU A 59 6.89 -5.23 7.24
N VAL A 60 5.61 -5.33 6.89
CA VAL A 60 5.21 -5.84 5.59
C VAL A 60 4.89 -4.64 4.72
N ILE A 61 5.65 -4.46 3.66
CA ILE A 61 5.54 -3.28 2.81
C ILE A 61 4.85 -3.65 1.52
N TYR A 62 3.76 -2.97 1.23
CA TYR A 62 3.01 -3.12 -0.01
C TYR A 62 3.14 -1.83 -0.80
N ARG A 63 3.40 -1.96 -2.09
CA ARG A 63 3.44 -0.80 -2.96
C ARG A 63 2.21 -0.82 -3.84
N PHE A 64 1.53 0.31 -3.88
CA PHE A 64 0.41 0.51 -4.80
C PHE A 64 0.97 1.24 -6.01
N GLU A 65 0.90 0.59 -7.15
CA GLU A 65 1.48 1.15 -8.36
C GLU A 65 0.39 1.41 -9.37
N SER A 66 0.42 2.59 -9.95
CA SER A 66 -0.53 2.92 -10.99
C SER A 66 -0.21 2.13 -12.24
N VAL A 67 -1.25 1.60 -12.86
CA VAL A 67 -1.08 0.87 -14.11
C VAL A 67 -1.51 1.69 -15.32
N MET A 68 -1.72 2.96 -15.12
CA MET A 68 -1.97 3.84 -16.24
C MET A 68 -0.72 3.90 -17.07
N GLY A 69 -0.83 3.32 -18.16
CA GLY A 69 0.31 3.23 -18.96
C GLY A 69 0.73 4.50 -19.55
N THR A 70 1.01 4.57 -19.92
CA THR A 70 1.26 5.29 -20.47
C THR A 70 1.73 5.35 -21.55
N LYS A 71 1.69 5.40 -21.83
CA LYS A 71 2.11 5.43 -22.54
C LYS A 71 2.41 5.59 -23.15
N GLY A 72 2.34 5.74 -23.26
CA GLY A 72 2.76 5.83 -23.88
C GLY A 72 2.75 5.78 -24.32
#